data_92741384592b3bf68ccad23073305037
#
_entry.id   92741384592b3bf68ccad23073305037
#
_cell.length_a   1.000
_cell.length_b   1.000
_cell.length_c   1.000
_cell.angle_alpha   90.00
_cell.angle_beta   90.00
_cell.angle_gamma   90.00
#
_symmetry.space_group_name_H-M   'P 1'
#
loop_
_entity.id
_entity.type
_entity.pdbx_description
1 polymer ?
#
loop_
_entity_poly.entity_id
_entity_poly.type
_entity_poly.pdbx_seq_one_letter_code
_entity_poly.pdbx_strand_id
1 'polypeptide(L)'
;MKKGIIVILALVVLAIAWGVSIYNGLVTKQEGVEKAIGNVQTAYQKRADLIPNLVATVKNYAEYEQGTLTAVVEARAKATSVTLDPTNLSEETLKAYLNAQNELSGALSRLLVTVEQYPDLKANQNYLDLQSQLEGCENGIANARKQFNEAVQDYNTFIRMFPTNLIAKLFGFDKKPYFEASEGAEKAPDVKSLFE
;
A
#
# COMPACT_ATOMS: atom_id res chain seq x y z
N MET A 1 -56.03 -22.51 1.24
CA MET A 1 -54.74 -23.11 0.94
C MET A 1 -53.95 -22.35 -0.18
N LYS A 2 -54.54 -22.03 -1.34
CA LYS A 2 -53.79 -21.33 -2.46
C LYS A 2 -53.25 -19.96 -2.08
N LYS A 3 -53.95 -19.12 -1.30
CA LYS A 3 -53.49 -17.79 -0.87
C LYS A 3 -52.27 -17.87 0.05
N GLY A 4 -52.19 -18.85 0.98
CA GLY A 4 -51.02 -19.04 1.86
C GLY A 4 -49.77 -19.43 1.11
N ILE A 5 -49.88 -20.29 0.10
CA ILE A 5 -48.74 -20.70 -0.75
C ILE A 5 -48.19 -19.50 -1.55
N ILE A 6 -49.06 -18.65 -2.07
CA ILE A 6 -48.65 -17.43 -2.79
C ILE A 6 -47.90 -16.48 -1.89
N VAL A 7 -48.34 -16.30 -0.65
CA VAL A 7 -47.63 -15.46 0.33
C VAL A 7 -46.24 -16.02 0.68
N ILE A 8 -46.16 -17.33 0.86
CA ILE A 8 -44.86 -18.00 1.15
C ILE A 8 -43.90 -17.82 -0.05
N LEU A 9 -44.38 -18.05 -1.26
CA LEU A 9 -43.58 -17.84 -2.48
C LEU A 9 -43.10 -16.39 -2.62
N ALA A 10 -43.98 -15.42 -2.36
CA ALA A 10 -43.60 -14.01 -2.38
C ALA A 10 -42.50 -13.68 -1.34
N LEU A 11 -42.60 -14.22 -0.12
CA LEU A 11 -41.59 -14.02 0.91
C LEU A 11 -40.24 -14.67 0.52
N VAL A 12 -40.25 -15.84 -0.10
CA VAL A 12 -39.03 -16.51 -0.61
C VAL A 12 -38.37 -15.66 -1.69
N VAL A 13 -39.15 -15.15 -2.65
CA VAL A 13 -38.60 -14.27 -3.70
C VAL A 13 -37.99 -13.00 -3.12
N LEU A 14 -38.63 -12.37 -2.15
CA LEU A 14 -38.11 -11.20 -1.45
C LEU A 14 -36.81 -11.52 -0.69
N ALA A 15 -36.74 -12.67 -0.02
CA ALA A 15 -35.52 -13.10 0.69
C ALA A 15 -34.35 -13.37 -0.27
N ILE A 16 -34.63 -13.97 -1.44
CA ILE A 16 -33.61 -14.19 -2.49
C ILE A 16 -33.12 -12.85 -3.05
N ALA A 17 -34.04 -11.96 -3.43
CA ALA A 17 -33.69 -10.64 -3.97
C ALA A 17 -32.85 -9.83 -2.98
N TRP A 18 -33.19 -9.91 -1.71
CA TRP A 18 -32.42 -9.29 -0.63
C TRP A 18 -31.03 -9.91 -0.45
N GLY A 19 -30.91 -11.24 -0.48
CA GLY A 19 -29.62 -11.96 -0.45
C GLY A 19 -28.71 -11.58 -1.62
N VAL A 20 -29.27 -11.47 -2.82
CA VAL A 20 -28.54 -11.00 -4.03
C VAL A 20 -28.02 -9.55 -3.84
N SER A 21 -28.84 -8.68 -3.26
CA SER A 21 -28.43 -7.30 -2.97
C SER A 21 -27.24 -7.24 -2.00
N ILE A 22 -27.26 -8.06 -0.94
CA ILE A 22 -26.13 -8.16 -0.01
C ILE A 22 -24.88 -8.70 -0.70
N TYR A 23 -25.03 -9.76 -1.48
CA TYR A 23 -23.91 -10.34 -2.24
C TYR A 23 -23.27 -9.31 -3.17
N ASN A 24 -24.05 -8.57 -3.94
CA ASN A 24 -23.53 -7.50 -4.80
C ASN A 24 -22.83 -6.39 -4.00
N GLY A 25 -23.34 -6.08 -2.81
CA GLY A 25 -22.69 -5.16 -1.88
C GLY A 25 -21.33 -5.66 -1.40
N LEU A 26 -21.20 -6.96 -1.09
CA LEU A 26 -19.94 -7.60 -0.72
C LEU A 26 -18.92 -7.54 -1.86
N VAL A 27 -19.33 -7.89 -3.08
CA VAL A 27 -18.47 -7.79 -4.27
C VAL A 27 -18.00 -6.34 -4.49
N THR A 28 -18.90 -5.37 -4.41
CA THR A 28 -18.55 -3.95 -4.59
C THR A 28 -17.51 -3.48 -3.56
N LYS A 29 -17.63 -3.89 -2.30
CA LYS A 29 -16.67 -3.54 -1.26
C LYS A 29 -15.32 -4.25 -1.46
N GLN A 30 -15.32 -5.50 -1.90
CA GLN A 30 -14.12 -6.24 -2.23
C GLN A 30 -13.36 -5.58 -3.39
N GLU A 31 -14.04 -5.26 -4.48
CA GLU A 31 -13.48 -4.52 -5.61
C GLU A 31 -12.90 -3.16 -5.19
N GLY A 32 -13.51 -2.51 -4.21
CA GLY A 32 -12.97 -1.30 -3.60
C GLY A 32 -11.60 -1.51 -2.95
N VAL A 33 -11.40 -2.61 -2.24
CA VAL A 33 -10.10 -2.99 -1.65
C VAL A 33 -9.08 -3.32 -2.75
N GLU A 34 -9.49 -4.08 -3.78
CA GLU A 34 -8.61 -4.46 -4.90
C GLU A 34 -8.15 -3.23 -5.69
N LYS A 35 -9.04 -2.28 -5.95
CA LYS A 35 -8.68 -0.98 -6.53
C LYS A 35 -7.70 -0.20 -5.64
N ALA A 36 -7.93 -0.17 -4.34
CA ALA A 36 -7.11 0.60 -3.42
C ALA A 36 -5.69 0.02 -3.32
N ILE A 37 -5.51 -1.31 -3.31
CA ILE A 37 -4.17 -1.92 -3.32
C ILE A 37 -3.46 -1.68 -4.67
N GLY A 38 -4.17 -1.67 -5.79
CA GLY A 38 -3.62 -1.27 -7.09
C GLY A 38 -3.09 0.16 -7.09
N ASN A 39 -3.78 1.09 -6.42
CA ASN A 39 -3.30 2.46 -6.24
C ASN A 39 -2.01 2.52 -5.40
N VAL A 40 -1.91 1.70 -4.36
CA VAL A 40 -0.69 1.58 -3.54
C VAL A 40 0.49 1.08 -4.40
N GLN A 41 0.29 0.00 -5.17
CA GLN A 41 1.32 -0.53 -6.07
C GLN A 41 1.76 0.52 -7.09
N THR A 42 0.82 1.27 -7.66
CA THR A 42 1.11 2.37 -8.60
C THR A 42 1.94 3.47 -7.96
N ALA A 43 1.65 3.83 -6.69
CA ALA A 43 2.42 4.85 -5.98
C ALA A 43 3.87 4.39 -5.71
N TYR A 44 4.07 3.15 -5.29
CA TYR A 44 5.41 2.57 -5.13
C TYR A 44 6.16 2.43 -6.46
N GLN A 45 5.47 2.06 -7.55
CA GLN A 45 6.08 1.98 -8.87
C GLN A 45 6.61 3.35 -9.33
N LYS A 46 5.83 4.43 -9.16
CA LYS A 46 6.28 5.80 -9.47
C LYS A 46 7.58 6.15 -8.74
N ARG A 47 7.71 5.78 -7.47
CA ARG A 47 8.96 5.97 -6.71
C ARG A 47 10.11 5.16 -7.32
N ALA A 48 9.88 3.89 -7.64
CA ALA A 48 10.89 3.01 -8.22
C ALA A 48 11.39 3.50 -9.59
N ASP A 49 10.52 4.15 -10.37
CA ASP A 49 10.83 4.68 -11.70
C ASP A 49 11.72 5.94 -11.68
N LEU A 50 11.76 6.67 -10.56
CA LEU A 50 12.66 7.81 -10.37
C LEU A 50 14.10 7.39 -10.05
N ILE A 51 14.30 6.20 -9.50
CA ILE A 51 15.60 5.75 -8.97
C ILE A 51 16.69 5.68 -10.02
N PRO A 52 16.49 5.17 -11.26
CA PRO A 52 17.53 5.15 -12.27
C PRO A 52 18.06 6.56 -12.59
N ASN A 53 17.19 7.56 -12.67
CA ASN A 53 17.57 8.94 -12.92
C ASN A 53 18.34 9.54 -11.73
N LEU A 54 17.91 9.24 -10.50
CA LEU A 54 18.62 9.65 -9.28
C LEU A 54 20.02 9.05 -9.24
N VAL A 55 20.15 7.74 -9.47
CA VAL A 55 21.45 7.04 -9.49
C VAL A 55 22.37 7.61 -10.58
N ALA A 56 21.85 7.86 -11.78
CA ALA A 56 22.62 8.45 -12.87
C ALA A 56 23.10 9.87 -12.53
N THR A 57 22.24 10.69 -11.91
CA THR A 57 22.59 12.05 -11.50
C THR A 57 23.67 12.04 -10.42
N VAL A 58 23.52 11.22 -9.37
CA VAL A 58 24.48 11.13 -8.27
C VAL A 58 25.83 10.57 -8.76
N LYS A 59 25.82 9.55 -9.59
CA LYS A 59 27.05 8.93 -10.14
C LYS A 59 27.99 9.92 -10.81
N ASN A 60 27.47 10.95 -11.47
CA ASN A 60 28.27 11.97 -12.15
C ASN A 60 29.09 12.85 -11.19
N TYR A 61 28.72 12.90 -9.92
CA TYR A 61 29.36 13.75 -8.89
C TYR A 61 30.06 12.96 -7.79
N ALA A 62 29.67 11.70 -7.62
CA ALA A 62 30.09 10.86 -6.50
C ALA A 62 30.57 9.48 -6.99
N GLU A 63 31.61 9.46 -7.85
CA GLU A 63 32.18 8.22 -8.40
C GLU A 63 32.66 7.22 -7.35
N TYR A 64 33.05 7.69 -6.17
CA TYR A 64 33.54 6.86 -5.06
C TYR A 64 32.44 6.19 -4.24
N GLU A 65 31.17 6.56 -4.44
CA GLU A 65 30.01 6.06 -3.68
C GLU A 65 29.36 4.82 -4.31
N GLN A 66 30.15 4.00 -5.00
CA GLN A 66 29.63 2.81 -5.72
C GLN A 66 28.86 1.86 -4.79
N GLY A 67 29.28 1.68 -3.55
CA GLY A 67 28.58 0.81 -2.58
C GLY A 67 27.17 1.28 -2.27
N THR A 68 26.99 2.59 -2.02
CA THR A 68 25.69 3.19 -1.74
C THR A 68 24.77 3.15 -2.96
N LEU A 69 25.32 3.46 -4.15
CA LEU A 69 24.55 3.39 -5.40
C LEU A 69 24.11 1.97 -5.74
N THR A 70 25.00 0.98 -5.58
CA THR A 70 24.68 -0.44 -5.78
C THR A 70 23.58 -0.89 -4.83
N ALA A 71 23.68 -0.54 -3.53
CA ALA A 71 22.67 -0.89 -2.54
C ALA A 71 21.26 -0.34 -2.91
N VAL A 72 21.18 0.86 -3.49
CA VAL A 72 19.91 1.44 -3.97
C VAL A 72 19.36 0.65 -5.16
N VAL A 73 20.22 0.29 -6.13
CA VAL A 73 19.82 -0.48 -7.32
C VAL A 73 19.33 -1.89 -6.93
N GLU A 74 20.04 -2.56 -6.02
CA GLU A 74 19.65 -3.89 -5.51
C GLU A 74 18.34 -3.83 -4.73
N ALA A 75 18.19 -2.86 -3.82
CA ALA A 75 16.97 -2.66 -3.07
C ALA A 75 15.77 -2.33 -3.98
N ARG A 76 15.99 -1.54 -5.05
CA ARG A 76 14.98 -1.30 -6.09
C ARG A 76 14.58 -2.59 -6.81
N ALA A 77 15.55 -3.39 -7.25
CA ALA A 77 15.29 -4.67 -7.91
C ALA A 77 14.45 -5.59 -7.01
N LYS A 78 14.80 -5.68 -5.72
CA LYS A 78 14.04 -6.45 -4.72
C LYS A 78 12.62 -5.90 -4.54
N ALA A 79 12.48 -4.59 -4.36
CA ALA A 79 11.19 -3.93 -4.15
C ALA A 79 10.23 -4.08 -5.34
N THR A 80 10.76 -4.13 -6.57
CA THR A 80 9.97 -4.32 -7.79
C THR A 80 9.70 -5.80 -8.12
N SER A 81 10.44 -6.74 -7.55
CA SER A 81 10.22 -8.18 -7.76
C SER A 81 9.08 -8.75 -6.94
N VAL A 82 8.73 -8.13 -5.81
CA VAL A 82 7.63 -8.56 -4.96
C VAL A 82 6.35 -7.89 -5.43
N THR A 83 5.40 -8.70 -5.91
CA THR A 83 4.09 -8.24 -6.37
C THR A 83 3.00 -8.69 -5.41
N LEU A 84 1.94 -7.90 -5.28
CA LEU A 84 0.74 -8.28 -4.53
C LEU A 84 -0.33 -8.71 -5.52
N ASP A 85 -0.98 -9.83 -5.22
CA ASP A 85 -2.20 -10.24 -5.90
C ASP A 85 -3.40 -9.58 -5.20
N PRO A 86 -4.10 -8.64 -5.85
CA PRO A 86 -5.24 -7.94 -5.26
C PRO A 86 -6.36 -8.89 -4.82
N THR A 87 -6.54 -10.00 -5.53
CA THR A 87 -7.60 -10.98 -5.27
C THR A 87 -7.27 -11.90 -4.09
N ASN A 88 -5.97 -12.19 -3.89
CA ASN A 88 -5.47 -13.10 -2.85
C ASN A 88 -4.49 -12.40 -1.90
N LEU A 89 -4.96 -11.36 -1.24
CA LEU A 89 -4.17 -10.55 -0.32
C LEU A 89 -4.11 -11.21 1.06
N SER A 90 -2.92 -11.68 1.46
CA SER A 90 -2.66 -12.22 2.80
C SER A 90 -1.78 -11.27 3.63
N GLU A 91 -1.80 -11.45 4.95
CA GLU A 91 -0.92 -10.71 5.87
C GLU A 91 0.56 -10.96 5.56
N GLU A 92 0.92 -12.21 5.23
CA GLU A 92 2.27 -12.62 4.90
C GLU A 92 2.78 -11.93 3.62
N THR A 93 1.99 -11.95 2.54
CA THR A 93 2.36 -11.32 1.26
C THR A 93 2.46 -9.80 1.41
N LEU A 94 1.54 -9.19 2.18
CA LEU A 94 1.57 -7.77 2.45
C LEU A 94 2.80 -7.37 3.27
N LYS A 95 3.16 -8.16 4.28
CA LYS A 95 4.35 -7.93 5.12
C LYS A 95 5.65 -8.10 4.31
N ALA A 96 5.74 -9.13 3.46
CA ALA A 96 6.89 -9.32 2.57
C ALA A 96 7.06 -8.14 1.61
N TYR A 97 5.97 -7.66 1.01
CA TYR A 97 5.97 -6.47 0.16
C TYR A 97 6.45 -5.23 0.91
N LEU A 98 5.91 -4.97 2.10
CA LEU A 98 6.31 -3.82 2.92
C LEU A 98 7.79 -3.87 3.31
N ASN A 99 8.30 -5.04 3.68
CA ASN A 99 9.71 -5.19 4.03
C ASN A 99 10.63 -4.82 2.85
N ALA A 100 10.32 -5.28 1.64
CA ALA A 100 11.08 -4.91 0.45
C ALA A 100 11.02 -3.40 0.16
N GLN A 101 9.85 -2.78 0.33
CA GLN A 101 9.68 -1.33 0.16
C GLN A 101 10.42 -0.51 1.24
N ASN A 102 10.45 -1.01 2.48
CA ASN A 102 11.19 -0.38 3.58
C ASN A 102 12.72 -0.48 3.40
N GLU A 103 13.23 -1.61 2.88
CA GLU A 103 14.64 -1.75 2.52
C GLU A 103 15.05 -0.70 1.47
N LEU A 104 14.21 -0.49 0.46
CA LEU A 104 14.43 0.55 -0.54
C LEU A 104 14.41 1.96 0.07
N SER A 105 13.46 2.25 0.96
CA SER A 105 13.41 3.53 1.67
C SER A 105 14.68 3.77 2.51
N GLY A 106 15.17 2.73 3.19
CA GLY A 106 16.42 2.79 3.96
C GLY A 106 17.66 3.01 3.08
N ALA A 107 17.72 2.39 1.90
CA ALA A 107 18.80 2.60 0.95
C ALA A 107 18.78 4.03 0.37
N LEU A 108 17.61 4.54 0.02
CA LEU A 108 17.43 5.92 -0.44
C LEU A 108 17.82 6.94 0.65
N SER A 109 17.42 6.71 1.89
CA SER A 109 17.79 7.60 3.01
C SER A 109 19.31 7.68 3.19
N ARG A 110 20.02 6.53 3.11
CA ARG A 110 21.48 6.52 3.16
C ARG A 110 22.10 7.29 2.00
N LEU A 111 21.57 7.14 0.78
CA LEU A 111 22.05 7.89 -0.39
C LEU A 111 21.88 9.40 -0.18
N LEU A 112 20.72 9.84 0.31
CA LEU A 112 20.46 11.25 0.57
C LEU A 112 21.41 11.85 1.62
N VAL A 113 21.70 11.10 2.68
CA VAL A 113 22.72 11.50 3.69
C VAL A 113 24.12 11.61 3.07
N THR A 114 24.50 10.68 2.20
CA THR A 114 25.79 10.73 1.50
C THR A 114 25.91 11.96 0.60
N VAL A 115 24.84 12.35 -0.09
CA VAL A 115 24.81 13.53 -0.97
C VAL A 115 25.10 14.84 -0.20
N GLU A 116 24.82 14.91 1.09
CA GLU A 116 25.15 16.09 1.93
C GLU A 116 26.66 16.42 1.92
N GLN A 117 27.53 15.45 1.63
CA GLN A 117 28.99 15.62 1.52
C GLN A 117 29.45 16.19 0.17
N TYR A 118 28.53 16.35 -0.81
CA TYR A 118 28.81 16.79 -2.18
C TYR A 118 28.05 18.09 -2.51
N PRO A 119 28.60 19.28 -2.16
CA PRO A 119 27.90 20.57 -2.34
C PRO A 119 27.47 20.87 -3.76
N ASP A 120 28.29 20.50 -4.74
CA ASP A 120 27.99 20.72 -6.17
C ASP A 120 26.81 19.88 -6.65
N LEU A 121 26.70 18.64 -6.17
CA LEU A 121 25.54 17.77 -6.43
C LEU A 121 24.29 18.30 -5.75
N LYS A 122 24.42 18.73 -4.48
CA LYS A 122 23.29 19.27 -3.71
C LYS A 122 22.72 20.56 -4.35
N ALA A 123 23.55 21.34 -5.03
CA ALA A 123 23.13 22.54 -5.77
C ALA A 123 22.66 22.24 -7.21
N ASN A 124 22.76 20.99 -7.68
CA ASN A 124 22.36 20.62 -9.03
C ASN A 124 20.84 20.63 -9.18
N GLN A 125 20.33 21.36 -10.19
CA GLN A 125 18.89 21.50 -10.40
C GLN A 125 18.18 20.18 -10.66
N ASN A 126 18.79 19.28 -11.45
CA ASN A 126 18.18 17.96 -11.72
C ASN A 126 18.06 17.12 -10.45
N TYR A 127 19.05 17.22 -9.53
CA TYR A 127 18.99 16.54 -8.24
C TYR A 127 17.86 17.10 -7.37
N LEU A 128 17.74 18.41 -7.27
CA LEU A 128 16.69 19.08 -6.49
C LEU A 128 15.30 18.72 -7.02
N ASP A 129 15.12 18.69 -8.34
CA ASP A 129 13.85 18.29 -8.97
C ASP A 129 13.51 16.83 -8.67
N LEU A 130 14.50 15.92 -8.71
CA LEU A 130 14.30 14.51 -8.37
C LEU A 130 13.99 14.32 -6.88
N GLN A 131 14.65 15.07 -6.00
CA GLN A 131 14.34 15.06 -4.56
C GLN A 131 12.89 15.50 -4.31
N SER A 132 12.46 16.60 -4.92
CA SER A 132 11.07 17.07 -4.80
C SER A 132 10.05 16.05 -5.34
N GLN A 133 10.37 15.38 -6.45
CA GLN A 133 9.52 14.32 -6.98
C GLN A 133 9.46 13.10 -6.05
N LEU A 134 10.59 12.72 -5.42
CA LEU A 134 10.61 11.64 -4.41
C LEU A 134 9.77 11.99 -3.19
N GLU A 135 9.86 13.21 -2.67
CA GLU A 135 9.00 13.68 -1.57
C GLU A 135 7.52 13.62 -1.95
N GLY A 136 7.19 14.02 -3.18
CA GLY A 136 5.84 13.89 -3.73
C GLY A 136 5.37 12.42 -3.81
N CYS A 137 6.27 11.50 -4.17
CA CYS A 137 5.97 10.06 -4.18
C CYS A 137 5.72 9.52 -2.77
N GLU A 138 6.52 9.91 -1.76
CA GLU A 138 6.32 9.46 -0.37
C GLU A 138 4.97 9.95 0.18
N ASN A 139 4.59 11.20 -0.08
CA ASN A 139 3.26 11.71 0.25
C ASN A 139 2.14 10.96 -0.47
N GLY A 140 2.36 10.61 -1.74
CA GLY A 140 1.45 9.79 -2.54
C GLY A 140 1.28 8.38 -1.97
N ILE A 141 2.38 7.73 -1.56
CA ILE A 141 2.38 6.41 -0.93
C ILE A 141 1.62 6.45 0.41
N ALA A 142 1.90 7.44 1.26
CA ALA A 142 1.21 7.60 2.53
C ALA A 142 -0.31 7.75 2.35
N ASN A 143 -0.73 8.58 1.38
CA ASN A 143 -2.15 8.76 1.05
C ASN A 143 -2.79 7.47 0.48
N ALA A 144 -2.11 6.78 -0.43
CA ALA A 144 -2.61 5.52 -1.01
C ALA A 144 -2.77 4.43 0.07
N ARG A 145 -1.81 4.31 1.01
CA ARG A 145 -1.91 3.38 2.15
C ARG A 145 -3.09 3.72 3.07
N LYS A 146 -3.32 5.02 3.33
CA LYS A 146 -4.49 5.47 4.10
C LYS A 146 -5.80 5.07 3.42
N GLN A 147 -5.94 5.36 2.12
CA GLN A 147 -7.13 5.00 1.34
C GLN A 147 -7.35 3.48 1.30
N PHE A 148 -6.29 2.69 1.20
CA PHE A 148 -6.38 1.24 1.29
C PHE A 148 -6.91 0.79 2.65
N ASN A 149 -6.37 1.30 3.76
CA ASN A 149 -6.84 0.95 5.10
C ASN A 149 -8.31 1.35 5.31
N GLU A 150 -8.75 2.48 4.78
CA GLU A 150 -10.15 2.90 4.80
C GLU A 150 -11.04 1.92 4.03
N ALA A 151 -10.63 1.51 2.83
CA ALA A 151 -11.37 0.51 2.03
C ALA A 151 -11.43 -0.85 2.72
N VAL A 152 -10.33 -1.31 3.34
CA VAL A 152 -10.27 -2.54 4.13
C VAL A 152 -11.18 -2.45 5.37
N GLN A 153 -11.19 -1.31 6.04
CA GLN A 153 -12.08 -1.08 7.19
C GLN A 153 -13.54 -1.19 6.78
N ASP A 154 -13.93 -0.53 5.71
CA ASP A 154 -15.28 -0.57 5.16
C ASP A 154 -15.70 -1.99 4.79
N TYR A 155 -14.84 -2.74 4.08
CA TYR A 155 -15.08 -4.12 3.71
C TYR A 155 -15.16 -5.03 4.95
N ASN A 156 -14.17 -4.99 5.84
CA ASN A 156 -14.12 -5.82 7.04
C ASN A 156 -15.29 -5.54 7.99
N THR A 157 -15.76 -4.30 8.05
CA THR A 157 -16.96 -3.93 8.80
C THR A 157 -18.20 -4.54 8.16
N PHE A 158 -18.35 -4.40 6.85
CA PHE A 158 -19.53 -4.89 6.12
C PHE A 158 -19.69 -6.41 6.21
N ILE A 159 -18.60 -7.19 6.06
CA ILE A 159 -18.67 -8.67 6.21
C ILE A 159 -19.04 -9.13 7.62
N ARG A 160 -18.89 -8.28 8.64
CA ARG A 160 -19.21 -8.60 10.06
C ARG A 160 -20.59 -8.17 10.50
N MET A 161 -21.25 -7.26 9.77
CA MET A 161 -22.58 -6.80 10.07
C MET A 161 -23.61 -7.92 9.90
N PHE A 162 -24.61 -7.98 10.78
CA PHE A 162 -25.76 -8.85 10.59
C PHE A 162 -26.76 -8.16 9.64
N PRO A 163 -27.32 -8.87 8.69
CA PRO A 163 -27.18 -10.29 8.38
C PRO A 163 -26.12 -10.60 7.30
N THR A 164 -25.35 -9.60 6.82
CA THR A 164 -24.31 -9.74 5.80
C THR A 164 -23.30 -10.85 6.14
N ASN A 165 -22.96 -11.00 7.43
CA ASN A 165 -22.02 -12.01 7.92
C ASN A 165 -22.44 -13.45 7.59
N LEU A 166 -23.72 -13.73 7.45
CA LEU A 166 -24.20 -15.07 7.05
C LEU A 166 -23.90 -15.33 5.57
N ILE A 167 -24.16 -14.33 4.72
CA ILE A 167 -23.90 -14.39 3.29
C ILE A 167 -22.38 -14.40 3.03
N ALA A 168 -21.63 -13.54 3.72
CA ALA A 168 -20.17 -13.49 3.62
C ALA A 168 -19.54 -14.85 3.92
N LYS A 169 -19.92 -15.49 5.01
CA LYS A 169 -19.42 -16.82 5.40
C LYS A 169 -19.80 -17.91 4.40
N LEU A 170 -21.03 -17.84 3.85
CA LEU A 170 -21.52 -18.82 2.87
C LEU A 170 -20.73 -18.78 1.55
N PHE A 171 -20.32 -17.57 1.13
CA PHE A 171 -19.64 -17.35 -0.15
C PHE A 171 -18.12 -17.13 -0.01
N GLY A 172 -17.54 -17.31 1.18
CA GLY A 172 -16.09 -17.25 1.39
C GLY A 172 -15.49 -15.85 1.33
N PHE A 173 -16.23 -14.82 1.76
CA PHE A 173 -15.70 -13.47 1.93
C PHE A 173 -14.98 -13.35 3.28
N ASP A 174 -13.65 -13.44 3.24
CA ASP A 174 -12.80 -13.39 4.41
C ASP A 174 -12.26 -11.98 4.67
N LYS A 175 -11.81 -11.74 5.91
CA LYS A 175 -11.17 -10.48 6.29
C LYS A 175 -9.92 -10.22 5.47
N LYS A 176 -9.72 -8.97 5.08
CA LYS A 176 -8.49 -8.48 4.44
C LYS A 176 -7.58 -7.83 5.50
N PRO A 177 -6.25 -7.99 5.35
CA PRO A 177 -5.27 -7.39 6.26
C PRO A 177 -5.16 -5.88 6.05
N TYR A 178 -4.69 -5.18 7.08
CA TYR A 178 -4.37 -3.75 7.03
C TYR A 178 -2.88 -3.52 6.77
N PHE A 179 -2.53 -2.38 6.21
CA PHE A 179 -1.19 -1.86 6.38
C PHE A 179 -1.01 -1.42 7.83
N GLU A 180 -0.08 -2.06 8.52
CA GLU A 180 0.31 -1.67 9.87
C GLU A 180 1.28 -0.49 9.84
N ALA A 181 1.33 0.27 10.93
CA ALA A 181 2.38 1.25 11.15
C ALA A 181 3.74 0.54 11.25
N SER A 182 4.82 1.22 10.86
CA SER A 182 6.17 0.68 11.06
C SER A 182 6.42 0.41 12.54
N GLU A 183 7.13 -0.68 12.85
CA GLU A 183 7.52 -0.99 14.23
C GLU A 183 8.26 0.22 14.85
N GLY A 184 7.83 0.64 16.02
CA GLY A 184 8.38 1.81 16.72
C GLY A 184 7.66 3.13 16.43
N ALA A 185 6.72 3.18 15.47
CA ALA A 185 5.94 4.39 15.19
C ALA A 185 5.04 4.84 16.36
N GLU A 186 4.77 3.95 17.30
CA GLU A 186 4.04 4.24 18.54
C GLU A 186 4.89 4.97 19.58
N LYS A 187 6.23 4.99 19.43
CA LYS A 187 7.13 5.70 20.33
C LYS A 187 7.31 7.12 19.84
N ALA A 188 6.88 8.09 20.66
CA ALA A 188 7.20 9.48 20.39
C ALA A 188 8.74 9.65 20.33
N PRO A 189 9.29 10.38 19.35
CA PRO A 189 10.71 10.68 19.32
C PRO A 189 11.11 11.35 20.64
N ASP A 190 12.14 10.84 21.30
CA ASP A 190 12.71 11.52 22.47
C ASP A 190 13.48 12.75 21.99
N VAL A 191 12.76 13.87 21.94
CA VAL A 191 13.31 15.15 21.47
C VAL A 191 14.48 15.63 22.34
N LYS A 192 14.56 15.20 23.62
CA LYS A 192 15.68 15.56 24.49
C LYS A 192 16.99 14.95 24.02
N SER A 193 16.97 13.69 23.55
CA SER A 193 18.18 13.01 23.06
C SER A 193 18.72 13.54 21.73
N LEU A 194 17.97 14.40 21.03
CA LEU A 194 18.40 15.04 19.78
C LEU A 194 19.19 16.34 20.00
N PHE A 195 19.22 16.84 21.24
CA PHE A 195 19.89 18.11 21.61
C PHE A 195 21.00 17.94 22.67
N GLU A 196 21.32 16.68 23.05
CA GLU A 196 22.48 16.30 23.86
C GLU A 196 23.61 15.79 22.94
#